data_2d84a64901a0537345e80ae702178b51
#
_entry.id   2d84a64901a0537345e80ae702178b51
#
_cell.length_a   1.000
_cell.length_b   1.000
_cell.length_c   1.000
_cell.angle_alpha   90.00
_cell.angle_beta   90.00
_cell.angle_gamma   90.00
#
_symmetry.space_group_name_H-M   'P 1'
#
loop_
_entity.id
_entity.type
_entity.pdbx_description
1 polymer ?
#
loop_
_entity_poly.entity_id
_entity_poly.type
_entity_poly.pdbx_seq_one_letter_code
_entity_poly.pdbx_strand_id
1 'polypeptide(L)'
;MMNDTAKRRRIKIGLLVSHLEDDFDDAVAEGAMIGAEQCDADLVIFPGRYIDGVYADKLRTVYEYQYNTLFDMAAANKFDVLLVLIGTLGTYLDNEHKVQFLKKFAGTPVITITAHIDGYPCIMLDNRTGMKEAIEHLIKVHGCKKIGMVSGPKTSDDALERLDVYKETLEENGIIYDEKRVAYGNFSKFCVDEVGKLIDDNPELEAIVFANDQMAIAGYKAMEERGIRPG
;
A
#
# COMPACT_ATOMS: atom_id res chain seq x y z
N MET A 1 18.89 -2.76 53.59
CA MET A 1 18.17 -3.50 52.53
C MET A 1 18.15 -2.61 51.31
N MET A 2 19.12 -2.82 50.41
CA MET A 2 19.15 -2.10 49.12
C MET A 2 18.14 -2.82 48.22
N ASN A 3 17.06 -2.11 47.88
CA ASN A 3 16.10 -2.55 46.88
C ASN A 3 16.76 -2.41 45.49
N ASP A 4 17.43 -3.47 45.06
CA ASP A 4 17.95 -3.59 43.69
C ASP A 4 16.73 -3.91 42.77
N THR A 5 15.94 -2.92 42.46
CA THR A 5 15.00 -3.00 41.37
C THR A 5 15.82 -2.99 40.09
N ALA A 6 16.26 -4.16 39.65
CA ALA A 6 16.83 -4.34 38.31
C ALA A 6 15.89 -3.68 37.31
N LYS A 7 16.32 -2.52 36.76
CA LYS A 7 15.54 -1.74 35.82
C LYS A 7 15.25 -2.65 34.61
N ARG A 8 14.02 -3.13 34.48
CA ARG A 8 13.63 -4.01 33.39
C ARG A 8 13.98 -3.31 32.08
N ARG A 9 14.82 -3.94 31.27
CA ARG A 9 15.20 -3.41 29.95
C ARG A 9 13.92 -3.27 29.12
N ARG A 10 13.64 -2.08 28.59
CA ARG A 10 12.54 -1.87 27.65
C ARG A 10 12.81 -2.60 26.34
N ILE A 11 11.79 -3.14 25.75
CA ILE A 11 11.82 -3.75 24.41
C ILE A 11 12.10 -2.64 23.40
N LYS A 12 13.00 -2.88 22.44
CA LYS A 12 13.31 -1.94 21.36
C LYS A 12 12.70 -2.42 20.06
N ILE A 13 11.81 -1.63 19.51
CA ILE A 13 11.10 -1.88 18.26
C ILE A 13 11.64 -0.93 17.20
N GLY A 14 12.02 -1.45 16.03
CA GLY A 14 12.29 -0.63 14.85
C GLY A 14 11.13 -0.73 13.88
N LEU A 15 10.66 0.40 13.32
CA LEU A 15 9.65 0.45 12.28
C LEU A 15 10.26 1.03 11.02
N LEU A 16 10.20 0.29 9.91
CA LEU A 16 10.68 0.71 8.60
C LEU A 16 9.46 1.06 7.72
N VAL A 17 9.42 2.31 7.25
CA VAL A 17 8.35 2.85 6.41
C VAL A 17 8.93 3.53 5.17
N SER A 18 8.13 3.73 4.13
CA SER A 18 8.60 4.38 2.91
C SER A 18 8.80 5.89 3.12
N HIS A 19 7.84 6.56 3.73
CA HIS A 19 7.90 8.00 4.05
C HIS A 19 6.72 8.36 4.94
N LEU A 20 6.84 9.45 5.70
CA LEU A 20 5.80 9.89 6.63
C LEU A 20 4.89 10.99 6.04
N GLU A 21 5.09 11.37 4.78
CA GLU A 21 4.21 12.31 4.09
C GLU A 21 2.99 11.63 3.43
N ASP A 22 2.94 10.30 3.45
CA ASP A 22 1.80 9.50 2.98
C ASP A 22 0.88 9.17 4.16
N ASP A 23 -0.40 9.43 4.00
CA ASP A 23 -1.40 9.26 5.07
C ASP A 23 -1.43 7.82 5.61
N PHE A 24 -1.15 6.83 4.76
CA PHE A 24 -1.16 5.43 5.16
C PHE A 24 0.07 5.07 6.01
N ASP A 25 1.28 5.45 5.56
CA ASP A 25 2.51 5.19 6.31
C ASP A 25 2.51 5.95 7.65
N ASP A 26 1.96 7.17 7.68
CA ASP A 26 1.79 7.97 8.90
C ASP A 26 0.82 7.30 9.89
N ALA A 27 -0.32 6.82 9.42
CA ALA A 27 -1.29 6.10 10.27
C ALA A 27 -0.70 4.81 10.86
N VAL A 28 0.12 4.06 10.09
CA VAL A 28 0.83 2.89 10.60
C VAL A 28 1.86 3.29 11.66
N ALA A 29 2.59 4.38 11.44
CA ALA A 29 3.57 4.90 12.40
C ALA A 29 2.88 5.35 13.69
N GLU A 30 1.75 6.07 13.62
CA GLU A 30 0.95 6.47 14.77
C GLU A 30 0.44 5.25 15.55
N GLY A 31 -0.11 4.26 14.87
CA GLY A 31 -0.54 3.01 15.50
C GLY A 31 0.61 2.28 16.21
N ALA A 32 1.79 2.26 15.60
CA ALA A 32 2.98 1.66 16.21
C ALA A 32 3.47 2.46 17.45
N MET A 33 3.37 3.80 17.42
CA MET A 33 3.70 4.64 18.58
C MET A 33 2.76 4.36 19.75
N ILE A 34 1.44 4.31 19.50
CA ILE A 34 0.43 3.99 20.51
C ILE A 34 0.69 2.60 21.11
N GLY A 35 0.95 1.59 20.25
CA GLY A 35 1.24 0.22 20.70
C GLY A 35 2.53 0.13 21.51
N ALA A 36 3.58 0.84 21.14
CA ALA A 36 4.84 0.88 21.88
C ALA A 36 4.66 1.51 23.27
N GLU A 37 3.88 2.60 23.37
CA GLU A 37 3.56 3.23 24.64
C GLU A 37 2.78 2.27 25.56
N GLN A 38 1.75 1.59 25.04
CA GLN A 38 0.96 0.61 25.79
C GLN A 38 1.79 -0.57 26.31
N CYS A 39 2.82 -0.95 25.57
CA CYS A 39 3.72 -2.07 25.92
C CYS A 39 4.95 -1.64 26.72
N ASP A 40 5.10 -0.36 27.09
CA ASP A 40 6.33 0.19 27.69
C ASP A 40 7.59 -0.15 26.87
N ALA A 41 7.51 0.01 25.55
CA ALA A 41 8.59 -0.25 24.61
C ALA A 41 9.20 1.05 24.05
N ASP A 42 10.43 0.97 23.57
CA ASP A 42 11.09 2.04 22.82
C ASP A 42 10.85 1.80 21.32
N LEU A 43 10.29 2.76 20.60
CA LEU A 43 10.10 2.72 19.16
C LEU A 43 11.07 3.66 18.45
N VAL A 44 11.70 3.16 17.40
CA VAL A 44 12.53 3.95 16.48
C VAL A 44 11.96 3.78 15.07
N ILE A 45 11.57 4.89 14.43
CA ILE A 45 11.01 4.90 13.08
C ILE A 45 12.12 5.25 12.09
N PHE A 46 12.21 4.49 11.00
CA PHE A 46 13.16 4.65 9.91
C PHE A 46 12.38 5.02 8.62
N PRO A 47 12.12 6.32 8.37
CA PRO A 47 11.45 6.74 7.15
C PRO A 47 12.45 6.77 5.99
N GLY A 48 12.32 5.84 5.07
CA GLY A 48 13.13 5.76 3.86
C GLY A 48 12.39 6.24 2.61
N ARG A 49 12.50 5.45 1.55
CA ARG A 49 11.74 5.60 0.29
C ARG A 49 11.49 4.20 -0.29
N TYR A 50 10.65 4.11 -1.30
CA TYR A 50 10.43 2.86 -2.04
C TYR A 50 11.75 2.21 -2.45
N ILE A 51 11.84 0.91 -2.30
CA ILE A 51 13.02 0.15 -2.70
C ILE A 51 12.95 -0.05 -4.20
N ASP A 52 14.02 0.34 -4.93
CA ASP A 52 14.15 0.23 -6.39
C ASP A 52 12.94 0.77 -7.17
N GLY A 53 12.23 1.73 -6.60
CA GLY A 53 11.05 2.34 -7.20
C GLY A 53 11.38 3.10 -8.49
N VAL A 54 10.67 2.77 -9.57
CA VAL A 54 10.66 3.59 -10.77
C VAL A 54 9.58 4.65 -10.59
N TYR A 55 9.98 5.81 -10.15
CA TYR A 55 9.05 6.92 -9.94
C TYR A 55 8.66 7.58 -11.25
N ALA A 56 7.43 8.09 -11.32
CA ALA A 56 6.95 8.85 -12.46
C ALA A 56 7.77 10.12 -12.71
N ASP A 57 8.28 10.74 -11.64
CA ASP A 57 9.17 11.91 -11.73
C ASP A 57 10.64 11.50 -11.54
N LYS A 58 11.27 11.10 -12.64
CA LYS A 58 12.68 10.68 -12.67
C LYS A 58 13.66 11.77 -12.23
N LEU A 59 13.30 13.05 -12.34
CA LEU A 59 14.20 14.17 -11.99
C LEU A 59 14.23 14.40 -10.47
N ARG A 60 13.11 14.24 -9.77
CA ARG A 60 13.04 14.42 -8.31
C ARG A 60 13.58 13.22 -7.56
N THR A 61 13.48 12.02 -8.14
CA THR A 61 13.69 10.75 -7.43
C THR A 61 15.07 10.14 -7.63
N VAL A 62 15.90 10.71 -8.52
CA VAL A 62 17.25 10.19 -8.84
C VAL A 62 18.13 10.00 -7.60
N TYR A 63 17.92 10.78 -6.55
CA TYR A 63 18.72 10.72 -5.31
C TYR A 63 17.95 10.18 -4.10
N GLU A 64 16.67 9.84 -4.24
CA GLU A 64 15.84 9.40 -3.09
C GLU A 64 16.30 8.06 -2.49
N TYR A 65 16.97 7.21 -3.27
CA TYR A 65 17.58 5.99 -2.74
C TYR A 65 18.53 6.23 -1.56
N GLN A 66 19.08 7.46 -1.43
CA GLN A 66 19.99 7.81 -0.32
C GLN A 66 19.27 7.78 1.04
N TYR A 67 17.95 8.03 1.09
CA TYR A 67 17.17 7.89 2.31
C TYR A 67 17.17 6.45 2.82
N ASN A 68 17.33 5.47 1.93
CA ASN A 68 17.33 4.05 2.29
C ASN A 68 18.59 3.61 3.05
N THR A 69 19.60 4.49 3.21
CA THR A 69 20.72 4.27 4.15
C THR A 69 20.24 4.18 5.60
N LEU A 70 19.06 4.72 5.92
CA LEU A 70 18.42 4.54 7.23
C LEU A 70 18.11 3.06 7.52
N PHE A 71 17.83 2.27 6.51
CA PHE A 71 17.60 0.83 6.68
C PHE A 71 18.90 0.07 6.98
N ASP A 72 20.04 0.55 6.50
CA ASP A 72 21.35 -0.01 6.88
C ASP A 72 21.67 0.34 8.35
N MET A 73 21.23 1.51 8.83
CA MET A 73 21.31 1.86 10.25
C MET A 73 20.41 0.95 11.10
N ALA A 74 19.21 0.62 10.63
CA ALA A 74 18.33 -0.33 11.31
C ALA A 74 18.99 -1.72 11.39
N ALA A 75 19.63 -2.18 10.32
CA ALA A 75 20.34 -3.45 10.27
C ALA A 75 21.58 -3.48 11.17
N ALA A 76 22.31 -2.36 11.31
CA ALA A 76 23.51 -2.24 12.12
C ALA A 76 23.23 -2.14 13.63
N ASN A 77 22.01 -1.82 14.02
CA ASN A 77 21.62 -1.66 15.42
C ASN A 77 20.85 -2.89 15.94
N LYS A 78 20.83 -3.04 17.26
CA LYS A 78 20.14 -4.15 17.93
C LYS A 78 18.73 -3.74 18.30
N PHE A 79 17.75 -4.35 17.64
CA PHE A 79 16.33 -4.32 17.97
C PHE A 79 15.88 -5.68 18.49
N ASP A 80 14.86 -5.69 19.32
CA ASP A 80 14.22 -6.94 19.76
C ASP A 80 13.25 -7.45 18.69
N VAL A 81 12.68 -6.53 17.87
CA VAL A 81 11.84 -6.82 16.71
C VAL A 81 11.90 -5.65 15.72
N LEU A 82 11.78 -5.96 14.43
CA LEU A 82 11.55 -4.99 13.37
C LEU A 82 10.15 -5.18 12.78
N LEU A 83 9.42 -4.10 12.68
CA LEU A 83 8.19 -3.98 11.91
C LEU A 83 8.58 -3.40 10.55
N VAL A 84 8.30 -4.11 9.47
CA VAL A 84 8.70 -3.69 8.13
C VAL A 84 7.46 -3.54 7.27
N LEU A 85 7.13 -2.31 6.90
CA LEU A 85 6.00 -1.99 6.02
C LEU A 85 6.37 -2.34 4.57
N ILE A 86 6.61 -3.66 4.36
CA ILE A 86 7.19 -4.16 3.10
C ILE A 86 6.22 -4.04 1.92
N GLY A 87 4.92 -4.00 2.17
CA GLY A 87 3.93 -3.80 1.11
C GLY A 87 4.05 -2.43 0.46
N THR A 88 4.32 -1.34 1.22
CA THR A 88 4.59 -0.01 0.65
C THR A 88 6.04 0.13 0.23
N LEU A 89 7.00 -0.21 1.08
CA LEU A 89 8.44 -0.15 0.75
C LEU A 89 8.77 -0.90 -0.53
N GLY A 90 8.22 -2.09 -0.70
CA GLY A 90 8.45 -2.99 -1.82
C GLY A 90 7.34 -3.00 -2.86
N THR A 91 6.55 -1.93 -2.98
CA THR A 91 5.40 -1.84 -3.90
C THR A 91 5.77 -2.23 -5.35
N TYR A 92 6.97 -1.91 -5.78
CA TYR A 92 7.45 -2.15 -7.14
C TYR A 92 8.36 -3.37 -7.26
N LEU A 93 8.58 -4.10 -6.15
CA LEU A 93 9.40 -5.30 -6.12
C LEU A 93 8.54 -6.56 -6.27
N ASP A 94 9.09 -7.57 -6.93
CA ASP A 94 8.60 -8.94 -6.81
C ASP A 94 8.95 -9.55 -5.44
N ASN A 95 8.39 -10.71 -5.14
CA ASN A 95 8.58 -11.36 -3.85
C ASN A 95 10.04 -11.78 -3.60
N GLU A 96 10.80 -12.13 -4.65
CA GLU A 96 12.21 -12.50 -4.51
C GLU A 96 13.04 -11.32 -4.00
N HIS A 97 12.85 -10.13 -4.59
CA HIS A 97 13.55 -8.92 -4.16
C HIS A 97 13.08 -8.43 -2.78
N LYS A 98 11.79 -8.57 -2.43
CA LYS A 98 11.29 -8.31 -1.07
C LYS A 98 12.00 -9.21 -0.05
N VAL A 99 12.11 -10.52 -0.32
CA VAL A 99 12.86 -11.47 0.52
C VAL A 99 14.33 -11.08 0.64
N GLN A 100 14.96 -10.69 -0.48
CA GLN A 100 16.36 -10.26 -0.46
C GLN A 100 16.58 -9.03 0.42
N PHE A 101 15.68 -8.06 0.36
CA PHE A 101 15.72 -6.90 1.25
C PHE A 101 15.61 -7.30 2.72
N LEU A 102 14.67 -8.18 3.07
CA LEU A 102 14.47 -8.63 4.45
C LEU A 102 15.67 -9.40 5.01
N LYS A 103 16.47 -10.06 4.17
CA LYS A 103 17.72 -10.74 4.58
C LYS A 103 18.77 -9.81 5.18
N LYS A 104 18.70 -8.49 4.91
CA LYS A 104 19.57 -7.50 5.58
C LYS A 104 19.43 -7.52 7.10
N PHE A 105 18.27 -7.92 7.59
CA PHE A 105 17.93 -7.94 9.02
C PHE A 105 18.08 -9.32 9.66
N ALA A 106 18.85 -10.22 9.03
CA ALA A 106 19.06 -11.56 9.53
C ALA A 106 19.62 -11.52 10.97
N GLY A 107 18.97 -12.26 11.89
CA GLY A 107 19.32 -12.28 13.32
C GLY A 107 18.45 -11.36 14.19
N THR A 108 17.60 -10.51 13.60
CA THR A 108 16.55 -9.77 14.30
C THR A 108 15.17 -10.31 13.86
N PRO A 109 14.26 -10.62 14.79
CA PRO A 109 12.89 -10.97 14.44
C PRO A 109 12.24 -9.87 13.59
N VAL A 110 11.61 -10.25 12.47
CA VAL A 110 10.92 -9.33 11.56
C VAL A 110 9.45 -9.71 11.47
N ILE A 111 8.59 -8.72 11.55
CA ILE A 111 7.15 -8.82 11.24
C ILE A 111 6.90 -7.94 10.01
N THR A 112 6.36 -8.53 8.95
CA THR A 112 6.00 -7.78 7.74
C THR A 112 4.61 -7.14 7.90
N ILE A 113 4.40 -6.00 7.24
CA ILE A 113 3.11 -5.31 7.22
C ILE A 113 2.71 -5.13 5.76
N THR A 114 1.44 -5.42 5.45
CA THR A 114 0.77 -5.29 4.14
C THR A 114 1.35 -6.12 3.00
N ALA A 115 2.21 -7.10 3.29
CA ALA A 115 2.58 -8.12 2.31
C ALA A 115 2.90 -9.43 3.02
N HIS A 116 2.39 -10.52 2.46
CA HIS A 116 2.70 -11.87 2.93
C HIS A 116 4.02 -12.33 2.33
N ILE A 117 5.00 -12.61 3.19
CA ILE A 117 6.30 -13.14 2.79
C ILE A 117 6.52 -14.46 3.53
N ASP A 118 6.76 -15.53 2.81
CA ASP A 118 6.98 -16.86 3.39
C ASP A 118 8.09 -16.85 4.43
N GLY A 119 7.80 -17.42 5.60
CA GLY A 119 8.72 -17.49 6.72
C GLY A 119 8.75 -16.28 7.64
N TYR A 120 7.96 -15.25 7.37
CA TYR A 120 7.80 -14.07 8.22
C TYR A 120 6.36 -13.96 8.74
N PRO A 121 6.15 -13.70 10.05
CA PRO A 121 4.83 -13.26 10.54
C PRO A 121 4.41 -11.98 9.82
N CYS A 122 3.10 -11.86 9.51
CA CYS A 122 2.61 -10.68 8.81
C CYS A 122 1.36 -10.09 9.46
N ILE A 123 1.21 -8.77 9.29
CA ILE A 123 -0.01 -8.02 9.61
C ILE A 123 -0.59 -7.58 8.26
N MET A 124 -1.80 -8.03 7.95
CA MET A 124 -2.47 -7.73 6.69
C MET A 124 -3.67 -6.81 6.92
N LEU A 125 -4.02 -6.05 5.89
CA LEU A 125 -5.26 -5.29 5.84
C LEU A 125 -6.40 -6.18 5.33
N ASP A 126 -7.61 -5.88 5.76
CA ASP A 126 -8.81 -6.42 5.12
C ASP A 126 -9.15 -5.57 3.89
N ASN A 127 -8.54 -5.90 2.78
CA ASN A 127 -8.84 -5.28 1.48
C ASN A 127 -10.17 -5.76 0.90
N ARG A 128 -10.71 -6.88 1.38
CA ARG A 128 -11.83 -7.56 0.75
C ARG A 128 -13.17 -6.93 1.12
N THR A 129 -13.42 -6.75 2.40
CA THR A 129 -14.73 -6.29 2.90
C THR A 129 -15.08 -4.92 2.33
N GLY A 130 -14.25 -3.91 2.52
CA GLY A 130 -14.54 -2.55 2.05
C GLY A 130 -14.64 -2.43 0.53
N MET A 131 -13.77 -3.12 -0.22
CA MET A 131 -13.83 -3.11 -1.69
C MET A 131 -15.11 -3.77 -2.19
N LYS A 132 -15.51 -4.92 -1.61
CA LYS A 132 -16.76 -5.60 -1.96
C LYS A 132 -17.96 -4.70 -1.68
N GLU A 133 -18.04 -4.11 -0.50
CA GLU A 133 -19.14 -3.22 -0.11
C GLU A 133 -19.26 -2.01 -1.05
N ALA A 134 -18.14 -1.39 -1.44
CA ALA A 134 -18.13 -0.27 -2.38
C ALA A 134 -18.68 -0.66 -3.76
N ILE A 135 -18.24 -1.80 -4.30
CA ILE A 135 -18.71 -2.30 -5.60
C ILE A 135 -20.19 -2.70 -5.53
N GLU A 136 -20.59 -3.42 -4.49
CA GLU A 136 -21.99 -3.79 -4.27
C GLU A 136 -22.90 -2.57 -4.13
N HIS A 137 -22.41 -1.49 -3.50
CA HIS A 137 -23.14 -0.23 -3.42
C HIS A 137 -23.41 0.36 -4.83
N LEU A 138 -22.40 0.39 -5.69
CA LEU A 138 -22.58 0.84 -7.08
C LEU A 138 -23.61 -0.03 -7.82
N ILE A 139 -23.58 -1.33 -7.61
CA ILE A 139 -24.48 -2.26 -8.30
C ILE A 139 -25.90 -2.19 -7.72
N LYS A 140 -26.06 -2.30 -6.40
CA LYS A 140 -27.34 -2.49 -5.72
C LYS A 140 -28.10 -1.19 -5.48
N VAL A 141 -27.37 -0.09 -5.20
CA VAL A 141 -27.97 1.22 -4.91
C VAL A 141 -28.09 2.08 -6.17
N HIS A 142 -27.04 2.12 -6.98
CA HIS A 142 -26.99 2.96 -8.19
C HIS A 142 -27.37 2.19 -9.47
N GLY A 143 -27.46 0.86 -9.42
CA GLY A 143 -27.87 0.04 -10.57
C GLY A 143 -26.80 -0.08 -11.65
N CYS A 144 -25.55 0.29 -11.36
CA CYS A 144 -24.45 0.27 -12.32
C CYS A 144 -24.13 -1.16 -12.78
N LYS A 145 -23.95 -1.34 -14.09
CA LYS A 145 -23.57 -2.61 -14.73
C LYS A 145 -22.30 -2.50 -15.56
N LYS A 146 -21.91 -1.28 -15.88
CA LYS A 146 -20.71 -0.97 -16.66
C LYS A 146 -19.72 -0.25 -15.74
N ILE A 147 -19.07 -1.04 -14.89
CA ILE A 147 -18.14 -0.54 -13.88
C ILE A 147 -16.71 -0.77 -14.37
N GLY A 148 -15.87 0.26 -14.36
CA GLY A 148 -14.44 0.17 -14.61
C GLY A 148 -13.67 0.10 -13.31
N MET A 149 -12.39 -0.31 -13.38
CA MET A 149 -11.47 -0.30 -12.24
C MET A 149 -10.12 0.28 -12.63
N VAL A 150 -9.59 1.14 -11.76
CA VAL A 150 -8.19 1.56 -11.80
C VAL A 150 -7.45 0.87 -10.66
N SER A 151 -6.67 -0.16 -11.01
CA SER A 151 -5.90 -0.96 -10.07
C SER A 151 -4.51 -0.37 -9.82
N GLY A 152 -3.88 -0.80 -8.73
CA GLY A 152 -2.49 -0.48 -8.41
C GLY A 152 -1.47 -1.35 -9.17
N PRO A 153 -0.20 -1.33 -8.74
CA PRO A 153 0.86 -2.12 -9.36
C PRO A 153 0.58 -3.63 -9.27
N LYS A 154 0.94 -4.36 -10.32
CA LYS A 154 0.81 -5.83 -10.37
C LYS A 154 1.74 -6.58 -9.39
N THR A 155 2.66 -5.88 -8.76
CA THR A 155 3.59 -6.37 -7.73
C THR A 155 3.10 -6.14 -6.30
N SER A 156 1.97 -5.44 -6.14
CA SER A 156 1.37 -5.16 -4.83
C SER A 156 0.29 -6.18 -4.49
N ASP A 157 0.45 -6.86 -3.35
CA ASP A 157 -0.52 -7.83 -2.85
C ASP A 157 -1.89 -7.16 -2.62
N ASP A 158 -1.91 -5.95 -2.03
CA ASP A 158 -3.13 -5.18 -1.81
C ASP A 158 -3.85 -4.85 -3.13
N ALA A 159 -3.10 -4.47 -4.18
CA ALA A 159 -3.70 -4.16 -5.48
C ALA A 159 -4.28 -5.40 -6.15
N LEU A 160 -3.58 -6.53 -6.06
CA LEU A 160 -4.04 -7.81 -6.61
C LEU A 160 -5.30 -8.29 -5.88
N GLU A 161 -5.31 -8.23 -4.54
CA GLU A 161 -6.47 -8.65 -3.77
C GLU A 161 -7.70 -7.77 -4.07
N ARG A 162 -7.53 -6.44 -4.15
CA ARG A 162 -8.62 -5.52 -4.53
C ARG A 162 -9.15 -5.80 -5.94
N LEU A 163 -8.26 -6.13 -6.89
CA LEU A 163 -8.65 -6.51 -8.25
C LEU A 163 -9.42 -7.83 -8.29
N ASP A 164 -9.00 -8.82 -7.49
CA ASP A 164 -9.70 -10.10 -7.41
C ASP A 164 -11.08 -9.95 -6.78
N VAL A 165 -11.20 -9.15 -5.71
CA VAL A 165 -12.51 -8.81 -5.13
C VAL A 165 -13.43 -8.11 -6.14
N TYR A 166 -12.88 -7.20 -6.95
CA TYR A 166 -13.65 -6.57 -8.02
C TYR A 166 -14.22 -7.61 -9.00
N LYS A 167 -13.39 -8.54 -9.49
CA LYS A 167 -13.83 -9.61 -10.40
C LYS A 167 -14.90 -10.49 -9.75
N GLU A 168 -14.62 -10.99 -8.54
CA GLU A 168 -15.53 -11.85 -7.78
C GLU A 168 -16.88 -11.18 -7.54
N THR A 169 -16.85 -9.90 -7.13
CA THR A 169 -18.09 -9.15 -6.83
C THR A 169 -18.94 -8.90 -8.08
N LEU A 170 -18.31 -8.62 -9.22
CA LEU A 170 -19.03 -8.53 -10.50
C LEU A 170 -19.71 -9.86 -10.84
N GLU A 171 -18.96 -10.97 -10.76
CA GLU A 171 -19.46 -12.31 -11.07
C GLU A 171 -20.61 -12.72 -10.14
N GLU A 172 -20.48 -12.51 -8.83
CA GLU A 172 -21.54 -12.78 -7.84
C GLU A 172 -22.84 -12.01 -8.13
N ASN A 173 -22.74 -10.86 -8.77
CA ASN A 173 -23.89 -10.03 -9.17
C ASN A 173 -24.30 -10.21 -10.65
N GLY A 174 -23.80 -11.25 -11.33
CA GLY A 174 -24.17 -11.58 -12.71
C GLY A 174 -23.64 -10.60 -13.76
N ILE A 175 -22.61 -9.83 -13.44
CA ILE A 175 -21.95 -8.90 -14.36
C ILE A 175 -20.68 -9.56 -14.91
N ILE A 176 -20.56 -9.60 -16.22
CA ILE A 176 -19.39 -10.21 -16.86
C ILE A 176 -18.19 -9.28 -16.69
N TYR A 177 -17.10 -9.83 -16.13
CA TYR A 177 -15.81 -9.16 -16.08
C TYR A 177 -15.24 -8.94 -17.49
N ASP A 178 -14.73 -7.75 -17.74
CA ASP A 178 -14.06 -7.39 -19.00
C ASP A 178 -12.71 -6.71 -18.66
N GLU A 179 -11.61 -7.34 -19.04
CA GLU A 179 -10.25 -6.82 -18.80
C GLU A 179 -10.05 -5.43 -19.45
N LYS A 180 -10.75 -5.11 -20.51
CA LYS A 180 -10.69 -3.80 -21.17
C LYS A 180 -11.17 -2.65 -20.26
N ARG A 181 -11.94 -2.97 -19.22
CA ARG A 181 -12.42 -2.02 -18.21
C ARG A 181 -11.48 -1.89 -17.02
N VAL A 182 -10.25 -2.39 -17.12
CA VAL A 182 -9.24 -2.28 -16.06
C VAL A 182 -8.04 -1.49 -16.57
N ALA A 183 -7.69 -0.43 -15.83
CA ALA A 183 -6.44 0.30 -16.01
C ALA A 183 -5.53 0.11 -14.78
N TYR A 184 -4.25 0.43 -14.93
CA TYR A 184 -3.26 0.32 -13.86
C TYR A 184 -2.61 1.68 -13.61
N GLY A 185 -2.87 2.29 -12.45
CA GLY A 185 -2.44 3.65 -12.10
C GLY A 185 -1.28 3.72 -11.11
N ASN A 186 -0.68 2.58 -10.74
CA ASN A 186 0.50 2.49 -9.87
C ASN A 186 0.37 3.22 -8.52
N PHE A 187 -0.83 3.28 -7.95
CA PHE A 187 -1.17 4.02 -6.73
C PHE A 187 -0.82 5.51 -6.76
N SER A 188 -0.69 6.08 -7.95
CA SER A 188 -0.18 7.43 -8.17
C SER A 188 -1.27 8.38 -8.68
N LYS A 189 -1.29 9.61 -8.17
CA LYS A 189 -2.11 10.72 -8.69
C LYS A 189 -1.68 11.21 -10.09
N PHE A 190 -0.59 10.67 -10.63
CA PHE A 190 -0.09 11.01 -11.96
C PHE A 190 -0.60 10.06 -13.06
N CYS A 191 -1.53 9.14 -12.76
CA CYS A 191 -2.10 8.21 -13.73
C CYS A 191 -3.29 8.80 -14.53
N VAL A 192 -3.27 10.11 -14.79
CA VAL A 192 -4.35 10.82 -15.51
C VAL A 192 -4.54 10.27 -16.92
N ASP A 193 -3.42 9.97 -17.61
CA ASP A 193 -3.44 9.45 -18.98
C ASP A 193 -4.02 8.02 -19.03
N GLU A 194 -3.66 7.16 -18.08
CA GLU A 194 -4.16 5.78 -17.98
C GLU A 194 -5.68 5.78 -17.69
N VAL A 195 -6.13 6.64 -16.77
CA VAL A 195 -7.57 6.80 -16.49
C VAL A 195 -8.30 7.40 -17.68
N GLY A 196 -7.71 8.41 -18.30
CA GLY A 196 -8.27 9.04 -19.50
C GLY A 196 -8.47 8.03 -20.61
N LYS A 197 -7.45 7.18 -20.87
CA LYS A 197 -7.55 6.10 -21.86
C LYS A 197 -8.64 5.09 -21.50
N LEU A 198 -8.77 4.71 -20.23
CA LEU A 198 -9.85 3.82 -19.78
C LEU A 198 -11.23 4.38 -20.13
N ILE A 199 -11.43 5.68 -19.90
CA ILE A 199 -12.71 6.37 -20.20
C ILE A 199 -12.95 6.43 -21.71
N ASP A 200 -11.91 6.80 -22.48
CA ASP A 200 -12.02 6.96 -23.95
C ASP A 200 -12.29 5.62 -24.66
N ASP A 201 -11.67 4.55 -24.18
CA ASP A 201 -11.83 3.19 -24.73
C ASP A 201 -13.17 2.55 -24.29
N ASN A 202 -13.83 3.06 -23.24
CA ASN A 202 -15.06 2.52 -22.67
C ASN A 202 -16.11 3.64 -22.39
N PRO A 203 -16.63 4.31 -23.43
CA PRO A 203 -17.55 5.42 -23.25
C PRO A 203 -18.89 5.05 -22.59
N GLU A 204 -19.18 3.75 -22.48
CA GLU A 204 -20.35 3.23 -21.80
C GLU A 204 -20.20 3.07 -20.29
N LEU A 205 -19.04 3.39 -19.69
CA LEU A 205 -18.84 3.27 -18.25
C LEU A 205 -19.84 4.15 -17.47
N GLU A 206 -20.43 3.55 -16.45
CA GLU A 206 -21.37 4.20 -15.53
C GLU A 206 -20.70 4.57 -14.22
N ALA A 207 -19.64 3.84 -13.83
CA ALA A 207 -18.84 4.10 -12.65
C ALA A 207 -17.40 3.60 -12.83
N ILE A 208 -16.49 4.17 -12.04
CA ILE A 208 -15.11 3.70 -11.95
C ILE A 208 -14.75 3.53 -10.47
N VAL A 209 -14.24 2.36 -10.12
CA VAL A 209 -13.69 2.06 -8.79
C VAL A 209 -12.18 2.24 -8.85
N PHE A 210 -11.63 2.91 -7.85
CA PHE A 210 -10.19 3.13 -7.73
C PHE A 210 -9.63 2.33 -6.56
N ALA A 211 -8.49 1.68 -6.75
CA ALA A 211 -7.89 0.90 -5.68
C ALA A 211 -7.27 1.75 -4.56
N ASN A 212 -7.09 3.07 -4.75
CA ASN A 212 -6.78 4.05 -3.71
C ASN A 212 -7.23 5.47 -4.09
N ASP A 213 -7.20 6.38 -3.12
CA ASP A 213 -7.65 7.77 -3.26
C ASP A 213 -6.75 8.60 -4.19
N GLN A 214 -5.44 8.34 -4.22
CA GLN A 214 -4.52 9.05 -5.10
C GLN A 214 -4.88 8.85 -6.58
N MET A 215 -5.27 7.63 -6.96
CA MET A 215 -5.73 7.36 -8.32
C MET A 215 -7.12 7.93 -8.58
N ALA A 216 -7.99 8.02 -7.55
CA ALA A 216 -9.29 8.69 -7.67
C ALA A 216 -9.12 10.19 -7.96
N ILE A 217 -8.15 10.87 -7.34
CA ILE A 217 -7.79 12.26 -7.64
C ILE A 217 -7.37 12.41 -9.12
N ALA A 218 -6.56 11.46 -9.64
CA ALA A 218 -6.23 11.44 -11.07
C ALA A 218 -7.48 11.23 -11.93
N GLY A 219 -8.42 10.41 -11.45
CA GLY A 219 -9.71 10.18 -12.09
C GLY A 219 -10.54 11.45 -12.24
N TYR A 220 -10.67 12.24 -11.19
CA TYR A 220 -11.36 13.54 -11.27
C TYR A 220 -10.73 14.45 -12.31
N LYS A 221 -9.40 14.52 -12.36
CA LYS A 221 -8.69 15.32 -13.37
C LYS A 221 -8.93 14.82 -14.79
N ALA A 222 -8.84 13.50 -15.00
CA ALA A 222 -9.08 12.88 -16.30
C ALA A 222 -10.52 13.14 -16.81
N MET A 223 -11.50 13.12 -15.90
CA MET A 223 -12.90 13.45 -16.21
C MET A 223 -13.09 14.93 -16.50
N GLU A 224 -12.46 15.83 -15.73
CA GLU A 224 -12.50 17.28 -15.97
C GLU A 224 -11.97 17.63 -17.36
N GLU A 225 -10.83 17.08 -17.78
CA GLU A 225 -10.24 17.26 -19.11
C GLU A 225 -11.16 16.81 -20.25
N ARG A 226 -12.14 15.93 -19.98
CA ARG A 226 -13.15 15.42 -20.92
C ARG A 226 -14.52 16.06 -20.76
N GLY A 227 -14.64 17.05 -19.88
CA GLY A 227 -15.93 17.70 -19.60
C GLY A 227 -16.96 16.80 -18.91
N ILE A 228 -16.52 15.67 -18.32
CA ILE A 228 -17.36 14.74 -17.56
C ILE A 228 -17.46 15.25 -16.13
N ARG A 229 -18.67 15.37 -15.61
CA ARG A 229 -18.92 15.68 -14.20
C ARG A 229 -19.32 14.40 -13.49
N PRO A 230 -18.53 13.93 -12.51
CA PRO A 230 -18.95 12.81 -11.68
C PRO A 230 -20.17 13.22 -10.86
N GLY A 231 -21.12 12.31 -10.71
CA GLY A 231 -22.38 12.50 -9.97
C GLY A 231 -22.26 12.22 -8.49
#